data_edefa026a838f9789f38679f1ebc48fb
#
_entry.id   edefa026a838f9789f38679f1ebc48fb
#
_cell.length_a   1.000
_cell.length_b   1.000
_cell.length_c   1.000
_cell.angle_alpha   90.00
_cell.angle_beta   90.00
_cell.angle_gamma   90.00
#
_symmetry.space_group_name_H-M   'P 1'
#
loop_
_entity.id
_entity.type
_entity.pdbx_description
1 polymer ?
#
loop_
_entity_poly.entity_id
_entity_poly.type
_entity_poly.pdbx_seq_one_letter_code
_entity_poly.pdbx_strand_id
1 'polypeptide(L)'
;MAFNDLYRRQVVLLVRVLPFVTEEECFALKGGTAINLFIRDLPRLSVDIDLTYLPVKPRRESLADIDAAMNRIGDRLREQLHDVRAHAGRSREGVVTKLIVRAGDVQIKIEVTPVLRGCVFAPEMRAVAPSVESSFGFAEARIVSFADLYGGTLVAALDRQHPRDLFDARALLAAEGIDNDLREAFLVYLISHDYRSPGYWRPARRYLPSSSRACPKHIGHFCCHSSA
;
A
#
# COMPACT_ATOMS: atom_id res chain seq x y z
N MET A 1 7.87 -4.36 22.84
CA MET A 1 8.71 -3.26 22.33
C MET A 1 8.17 -1.94 22.83
N ALA A 2 9.00 -1.06 23.40
CA ALA A 2 8.60 0.31 23.70
C ALA A 2 8.63 1.11 22.39
N PHE A 3 7.48 1.41 21.83
CA PHE A 3 7.36 2.29 20.67
C PHE A 3 7.62 3.74 21.10
N ASN A 4 8.25 4.53 20.22
CA ASN A 4 8.41 5.96 20.43
C ASN A 4 7.01 6.59 20.62
N ASP A 5 6.85 7.47 21.59
CA ASP A 5 5.58 8.13 21.95
C ASP A 5 4.93 8.85 20.75
N LEU A 6 5.73 9.48 19.90
CA LEU A 6 5.25 10.09 18.67
C LEU A 6 4.53 9.09 17.74
N TYR A 7 5.12 7.90 17.53
CA TYR A 7 4.50 6.87 16.70
C TYR A 7 3.21 6.34 17.31
N ARG A 8 3.15 6.18 18.64
CA ARG A 8 1.90 5.77 19.31
C ARG A 8 0.79 6.80 19.07
N ARG A 9 1.08 8.08 19.22
CA ARG A 9 0.12 9.17 18.96
C ARG A 9 -0.30 9.22 17.48
N GLN A 10 0.59 8.90 16.54
CA GLN A 10 0.23 8.77 15.12
C GLN A 10 -0.76 7.64 14.88
N VAL A 11 -0.58 6.47 15.52
CA VAL A 11 -1.53 5.35 15.40
C VAL A 11 -2.88 5.71 16.03
N VAL A 12 -2.91 6.40 17.17
CA VAL A 12 -4.16 6.92 17.76
C VAL A 12 -4.90 7.82 16.77
N LEU A 13 -4.20 8.78 16.15
CA LEU A 13 -4.80 9.65 15.14
C LEU A 13 -5.30 8.86 13.94
N LEU A 14 -4.53 7.86 13.48
CA LEU A 14 -4.89 7.01 12.36
C LEU A 14 -6.18 6.22 12.64
N VAL A 15 -6.28 5.57 13.81
CA VAL A 15 -7.48 4.82 14.23
C VAL A 15 -8.71 5.74 14.30
N ARG A 16 -8.56 6.97 14.80
CA ARG A 16 -9.64 7.98 14.82
C ARG A 16 -10.08 8.43 13.43
N VAL A 17 -9.18 8.40 12.44
CA VAL A 17 -9.44 8.87 11.07
C VAL A 17 -10.04 7.77 10.18
N LEU A 18 -9.75 6.50 10.45
CA LEU A 18 -10.19 5.36 9.63
C LEU A 18 -11.70 5.32 9.36
N PRO A 19 -12.61 5.59 10.30
CA PRO A 19 -14.05 5.59 10.03
C PRO A 19 -14.43 6.50 8.86
N PHE A 20 -13.88 7.71 8.80
CA PHE A 20 -14.16 8.68 7.74
C PHE A 20 -13.68 8.23 6.35
N VAL A 21 -12.63 7.43 6.31
CA VAL A 21 -12.12 6.82 5.08
C VAL A 21 -13.02 5.66 4.65
N THR A 22 -13.49 4.85 5.60
CA THR A 22 -14.32 3.67 5.36
C THR A 22 -15.72 4.02 4.82
N GLU A 23 -16.23 5.22 5.10
CA GLU A 23 -17.48 5.73 4.51
C GLU A 23 -17.40 5.88 2.98
N GLU A 24 -16.18 5.99 2.41
CA GLU A 24 -16.01 6.01 0.96
C GLU A 24 -15.91 4.58 0.43
N GLU A 25 -17.03 4.04 -0.08
CA GLU A 25 -17.12 2.66 -0.59
C GLU A 25 -16.21 2.37 -1.78
N CYS A 26 -15.75 3.42 -2.48
CA CYS A 26 -14.85 3.29 -3.62
C CYS A 26 -13.39 2.99 -3.21
N PHE A 27 -13.07 2.97 -1.93
CA PHE A 27 -11.72 2.70 -1.44
C PHE A 27 -11.63 1.44 -0.59
N ALA A 28 -10.47 0.78 -0.66
CA ALA A 28 -10.04 -0.21 0.31
C ALA A 28 -8.63 0.10 0.79
N LEU A 29 -8.39 -0.14 2.07
CA LEU A 29 -7.09 0.00 2.72
C LEU A 29 -6.14 -1.10 2.23
N LYS A 30 -4.89 -0.74 1.98
CA LYS A 30 -3.80 -1.65 1.61
C LYS A 30 -2.50 -1.30 2.34
N GLY A 31 -1.43 -2.03 2.01
CA GLY A 31 -0.07 -1.73 2.47
C GLY A 31 0.17 -2.01 3.95
N GLY A 32 1.21 -1.40 4.49
CA GLY A 32 1.71 -1.72 5.83
C GLY A 32 0.72 -1.51 6.96
N THR A 33 -0.18 -0.54 6.87
CA THR A 33 -1.21 -0.29 7.88
C THR A 33 -2.25 -1.41 7.90
N ALA A 34 -2.73 -1.87 6.73
CA ALA A 34 -3.63 -3.01 6.64
C ALA A 34 -2.98 -4.27 7.24
N ILE A 35 -1.72 -4.55 6.90
CA ILE A 35 -0.98 -5.71 7.43
C ILE A 35 -0.86 -5.63 8.96
N ASN A 36 -0.38 -4.50 9.48
CA ASN A 36 0.08 -4.44 10.86
C ASN A 36 -1.02 -4.16 11.88
N LEU A 37 -2.12 -3.52 11.46
CA LEU A 37 -3.23 -3.21 12.37
C LEU A 37 -4.41 -4.17 12.25
N PHE A 38 -4.54 -4.93 11.15
CA PHE A 38 -5.73 -5.76 10.90
C PHE A 38 -5.41 -7.25 10.67
N ILE A 39 -4.25 -7.57 10.06
CA ILE A 39 -3.89 -8.97 9.74
C ILE A 39 -2.93 -9.52 10.79
N ARG A 40 -1.92 -8.72 11.16
CA ARG A 40 -0.92 -9.05 12.19
C ARG A 40 -1.24 -8.30 13.47
N ASP A 41 -0.81 -8.84 14.59
CA ASP A 41 -1.06 -8.21 15.89
C ASP A 41 0.10 -7.28 16.27
N LEU A 42 0.22 -6.14 15.58
CA LEU A 42 1.21 -5.08 15.84
C LEU A 42 2.69 -5.52 15.82
N PRO A 43 3.17 -6.28 14.82
CA PRO A 43 4.58 -6.64 14.77
C PRO A 43 5.48 -5.41 14.56
N ARG A 44 4.96 -4.36 13.94
CA ARG A 44 5.57 -3.04 13.78
C ARG A 44 4.52 -1.95 13.64
N LEU A 45 4.89 -0.69 13.86
CA LEU A 45 3.99 0.43 13.60
C LEU A 45 3.98 0.82 12.11
N SER A 46 2.79 1.16 11.63
CA SER A 46 2.56 1.82 10.35
C SER A 46 1.61 2.99 10.57
N VAL A 47 1.89 4.12 9.93
CA VAL A 47 1.23 5.41 10.21
C VAL A 47 0.68 6.10 8.97
N ASP A 48 0.72 5.44 7.82
CA ASP A 48 0.15 5.92 6.56
C ASP A 48 -1.12 5.13 6.22
N ILE A 49 -2.14 5.79 5.70
CA ILE A 49 -3.35 5.17 5.16
C ILE A 49 -3.19 5.12 3.65
N ASP A 50 -2.79 3.96 3.13
CA ASP A 50 -2.63 3.71 1.71
C ASP A 50 -3.91 3.07 1.15
N LEU A 51 -4.49 3.68 0.11
CA LEU A 51 -5.78 3.28 -0.45
C LEU A 51 -5.64 2.74 -1.87
N THR A 52 -6.47 1.75 -2.19
CA THR A 52 -6.76 1.30 -3.55
C THR A 52 -8.13 1.82 -3.95
N TYR A 53 -8.24 2.37 -5.17
CA TYR A 53 -9.52 2.70 -5.78
C TYR A 53 -10.11 1.43 -6.41
N LEU A 54 -11.27 1.00 -5.95
CA LEU A 54 -11.88 -0.29 -6.28
C LEU A 54 -12.55 -0.34 -7.67
N PRO A 55 -13.32 0.68 -8.11
CA PRO A 55 -14.00 0.58 -9.40
C PRO A 55 -13.02 0.56 -10.57
N VAL A 56 -13.30 -0.29 -11.57
CA VAL A 56 -12.54 -0.34 -12.83
C VAL A 56 -13.27 0.49 -13.86
N LYS A 57 -12.93 1.78 -13.96
CA LYS A 57 -13.51 2.77 -14.87
C LYS A 57 -12.41 3.38 -15.76
N PRO A 58 -12.79 4.08 -16.86
CA PRO A 58 -11.86 4.89 -17.63
C PRO A 58 -11.07 5.86 -16.73
N ARG A 59 -9.81 6.15 -17.10
CA ARG A 59 -8.90 6.95 -16.25
C ARG A 59 -9.51 8.28 -15.82
N ARG A 60 -10.16 9.01 -16.74
CA ARG A 60 -10.74 10.33 -16.45
C ARG A 60 -11.84 10.26 -15.40
N GLU A 61 -12.71 9.27 -15.49
CA GLU A 61 -13.80 9.05 -14.53
C GLU A 61 -13.24 8.63 -13.17
N SER A 62 -12.29 7.69 -13.16
CA SER A 62 -11.64 7.26 -11.93
C SER A 62 -10.95 8.41 -11.19
N LEU A 63 -10.28 9.31 -11.92
CA LEU A 63 -9.62 10.48 -11.31
C LEU A 63 -10.64 11.47 -10.74
N ALA A 64 -11.78 11.68 -11.42
CA ALA A 64 -12.85 12.53 -10.91
C ALA A 64 -13.51 11.94 -9.65
N ASP A 65 -13.77 10.64 -9.63
CA ASP A 65 -14.31 9.94 -8.46
C ASP A 65 -13.34 10.00 -7.27
N ILE A 66 -12.05 9.78 -7.51
CA ILE A 66 -10.99 9.86 -6.50
C ILE A 66 -10.92 11.28 -5.91
N ASP A 67 -10.90 12.32 -6.77
CA ASP A 67 -10.87 13.71 -6.33
C ASP A 67 -12.08 14.04 -5.43
N ALA A 68 -13.28 13.67 -5.88
CA ALA A 68 -14.51 13.89 -5.13
C ALA A 68 -14.50 13.16 -3.77
N ALA A 69 -14.11 11.88 -3.74
CA ALA A 69 -14.07 11.08 -2.52
C ALA A 69 -13.02 11.61 -1.53
N MET A 70 -11.81 11.94 -1.99
CA MET A 70 -10.75 12.50 -1.14
C MET A 70 -11.14 13.87 -0.57
N ASN A 71 -11.83 14.71 -1.34
CA ASN A 71 -12.35 15.98 -0.84
C ASN A 71 -13.41 15.73 0.25
N ARG A 72 -14.39 14.83 0.06
CA ARG A 72 -15.40 14.47 1.07
C ARG A 72 -14.75 13.97 2.37
N ILE A 73 -13.74 13.11 2.29
CA ILE A 73 -12.98 12.69 3.49
C ILE A 73 -12.39 13.91 4.19
N GLY A 74 -11.74 14.81 3.46
CA GLY A 74 -11.15 16.02 4.03
C GLY A 74 -12.16 16.96 4.66
N ASP A 75 -13.35 17.11 4.07
CA ASP A 75 -14.44 17.92 4.60
C ASP A 75 -15.00 17.33 5.90
N ARG A 76 -15.34 16.04 5.91
CA ARG A 76 -15.82 15.36 7.13
C ARG A 76 -14.82 15.41 8.28
N LEU A 77 -13.53 15.23 8.00
CA LEU A 77 -12.49 15.36 9.02
C LEU A 77 -12.45 16.75 9.65
N ARG A 78 -12.61 17.80 8.85
CA ARG A 78 -12.63 19.20 9.35
C ARG A 78 -13.89 19.55 10.11
N GLU A 79 -15.02 18.99 9.71
CA GLU A 79 -16.32 19.25 10.33
C GLU A 79 -16.50 18.51 11.66
N GLN A 80 -16.04 17.25 11.75
CA GLN A 80 -16.33 16.38 12.88
C GLN A 80 -15.18 16.28 13.89
N LEU A 81 -13.95 16.61 13.49
CA LEU A 81 -12.76 16.56 14.36
C LEU A 81 -12.16 17.96 14.54
N HIS A 82 -12.62 18.71 15.54
CA HIS A 82 -12.23 20.11 15.77
C HIS A 82 -10.73 20.31 16.06
N ASP A 83 -10.05 19.27 16.56
CA ASP A 83 -8.60 19.27 16.83
C ASP A 83 -7.76 18.84 15.62
N VAL A 84 -8.41 18.50 14.48
CA VAL A 84 -7.75 17.98 13.29
C VAL A 84 -7.77 18.99 12.14
N ARG A 85 -6.67 19.07 11.43
CA ARG A 85 -6.54 19.84 10.17
C ARG A 85 -6.18 18.89 9.03
N ALA A 86 -7.01 18.87 7.99
CA ALA A 86 -6.79 18.10 6.78
C ALA A 86 -6.40 19.03 5.62
N HIS A 87 -5.22 18.80 5.03
CA HIS A 87 -4.70 19.54 3.89
C HIS A 87 -4.61 18.65 2.66
N ALA A 88 -5.26 19.09 1.57
CA ALA A 88 -5.26 18.36 0.30
C ALA A 88 -3.95 18.57 -0.47
N GLY A 89 -3.32 17.47 -0.88
CA GLY A 89 -2.23 17.43 -1.84
C GLY A 89 -2.75 17.04 -3.22
N ARG A 90 -2.48 17.86 -4.22
CA ARG A 90 -2.93 17.64 -5.60
C ARG A 90 -1.81 17.02 -6.45
N SER A 91 -2.20 16.11 -7.34
CA SER A 91 -1.33 15.58 -8.39
C SER A 91 -1.03 16.64 -9.45
N ARG A 92 -0.14 16.33 -10.41
CA ARG A 92 0.12 17.19 -11.57
C ARG A 92 -1.12 17.44 -12.43
N GLU A 93 -2.10 16.52 -12.38
CA GLU A 93 -3.39 16.63 -13.09
C GLU A 93 -4.42 17.44 -12.29
N GLY A 94 -4.05 18.05 -11.15
CA GLY A 94 -4.93 18.85 -10.31
C GLY A 94 -5.84 18.05 -9.38
N VAL A 95 -5.78 16.71 -9.41
CA VAL A 95 -6.61 15.77 -8.63
C VAL A 95 -6.08 15.64 -7.21
N VAL A 96 -6.95 15.67 -6.21
CA VAL A 96 -6.59 15.38 -4.82
C VAL A 96 -6.38 13.88 -4.66
N THR A 97 -5.12 13.47 -4.51
CA THR A 97 -4.73 12.06 -4.31
C THR A 97 -4.11 11.82 -2.93
N LYS A 98 -3.94 12.89 -2.16
CA LYS A 98 -3.30 12.84 -0.83
C LYS A 98 -3.99 13.81 0.11
N LEU A 99 -4.16 13.39 1.36
CA LEU A 99 -4.49 14.27 2.48
C LEU A 99 -3.39 14.15 3.54
N ILE A 100 -2.93 15.29 4.02
CA ILE A 100 -2.07 15.39 5.20
C ILE A 100 -2.97 15.78 6.37
N VAL A 101 -3.11 14.88 7.33
CA VAL A 101 -3.98 15.05 8.49
C VAL A 101 -3.12 15.32 9.71
N ARG A 102 -3.36 16.44 10.40
CA ARG A 102 -2.59 16.90 11.57
C ARG A 102 -3.48 17.10 12.77
N ALA A 103 -3.02 16.66 13.94
CA ALA A 103 -3.58 16.94 15.25
C ALA A 103 -2.45 17.34 16.19
N GLY A 104 -2.39 18.63 16.58
CA GLY A 104 -1.26 19.17 17.31
C GLY A 104 0.07 19.03 16.55
N ASP A 105 1.03 18.35 17.15
CA ASP A 105 2.35 18.04 16.59
C ASP A 105 2.39 16.70 15.80
N VAL A 106 1.27 15.97 15.77
CA VAL A 106 1.16 14.67 15.12
C VAL A 106 0.63 14.82 13.70
N GLN A 107 1.20 14.05 12.79
CA GLN A 107 0.78 14.03 11.39
C GLN A 107 0.69 12.59 10.88
N ILE A 108 -0.36 12.31 10.10
CA ILE A 108 -0.49 11.10 9.27
C ILE A 108 -0.80 11.50 7.83
N LYS A 109 -0.67 10.54 6.93
CA LYS A 109 -0.94 10.71 5.50
C LYS A 109 -2.03 9.72 5.07
N ILE A 110 -3.00 10.19 4.29
CA ILE A 110 -3.92 9.36 3.52
C ILE A 110 -3.55 9.53 2.06
N GLU A 111 -3.30 8.44 1.35
CA GLU A 111 -2.88 8.50 -0.05
C GLU A 111 -3.58 7.42 -0.88
N VAL A 112 -4.03 7.80 -2.07
CA VAL A 112 -4.53 6.87 -3.07
C VAL A 112 -3.61 6.88 -4.28
N THR A 113 -3.22 5.68 -4.75
CA THR A 113 -2.41 5.54 -5.95
C THR A 113 -3.34 5.34 -7.15
N PRO A 114 -3.46 6.32 -8.08
CA PRO A 114 -4.44 6.27 -9.17
C PRO A 114 -3.98 5.44 -10.36
N VAL A 115 -2.82 4.80 -10.29
CA VAL A 115 -2.23 4.01 -11.39
C VAL A 115 -2.93 2.65 -11.50
N LEU A 116 -2.98 1.91 -10.41
CA LEU A 116 -3.70 0.64 -10.32
C LEU A 116 -5.11 0.90 -9.78
N ARG A 117 -6.09 0.25 -10.40
CA ARG A 117 -7.52 0.31 -10.04
C ARG A 117 -8.07 -1.10 -9.96
N GLY A 118 -8.98 -1.31 -9.03
CA GLY A 118 -9.50 -2.64 -8.73
C GLY A 118 -8.57 -3.45 -7.81
N CYS A 119 -9.04 -4.64 -7.52
CA CYS A 119 -8.32 -5.70 -6.84
C CYS A 119 -8.68 -7.03 -7.53
N VAL A 120 -7.89 -8.07 -7.30
CA VAL A 120 -8.09 -9.38 -7.92
C VAL A 120 -9.24 -10.11 -7.22
N PHE A 121 -9.28 -10.03 -5.89
CA PHE A 121 -10.31 -10.65 -5.07
C PHE A 121 -11.13 -9.60 -4.34
N ALA A 122 -12.34 -9.98 -3.90
CA ALA A 122 -13.23 -9.06 -3.21
C ALA A 122 -12.60 -8.51 -1.91
N PRO A 123 -12.68 -7.19 -1.66
CA PRO A 123 -12.28 -6.61 -0.39
C PRO A 123 -13.25 -7.01 0.72
N GLU A 124 -12.80 -6.97 1.96
CA GLU A 124 -13.59 -7.33 3.14
C GLU A 124 -13.60 -6.23 4.20
N MET A 125 -14.68 -6.16 4.98
CA MET A 125 -14.71 -5.35 6.19
C MET A 125 -14.01 -6.12 7.31
N ARG A 126 -13.08 -5.47 7.99
CA ARG A 126 -12.32 -6.09 9.07
C ARG A 126 -12.09 -5.13 10.22
N ALA A 127 -12.25 -5.61 11.45
CA ALA A 127 -11.88 -4.88 12.66
C ALA A 127 -10.37 -4.92 12.88
N VAL A 128 -9.84 -3.92 13.58
CA VAL A 128 -8.45 -3.91 14.03
C VAL A 128 -8.13 -5.11 14.92
N ALA A 129 -6.87 -5.55 14.93
CA ALA A 129 -6.43 -6.66 15.76
C ALA A 129 -6.59 -6.34 17.28
N PRO A 130 -6.75 -7.37 18.15
CA PRO A 130 -7.04 -7.17 19.58
C PRO A 130 -6.03 -6.28 20.32
N SER A 131 -4.73 -6.41 20.04
CA SER A 131 -3.72 -5.54 20.67
C SER A 131 -3.79 -4.08 20.18
N VAL A 132 -4.28 -3.86 18.95
CA VAL A 132 -4.53 -2.51 18.43
C VAL A 132 -5.72 -1.90 19.15
N GLU A 133 -6.83 -2.64 19.23
CA GLU A 133 -8.05 -2.19 19.90
C GLU A 133 -7.78 -1.81 21.36
N SER A 134 -7.09 -2.67 22.10
CA SER A 134 -6.77 -2.44 23.52
C SER A 134 -5.83 -1.24 23.73
N SER A 135 -4.95 -0.94 22.76
CA SER A 135 -3.90 0.08 22.90
C SER A 135 -4.27 1.42 22.29
N PHE A 136 -5.13 1.44 21.24
CA PHE A 136 -5.37 2.61 20.40
C PHE A 136 -6.85 2.88 20.11
N GLY A 137 -7.74 1.94 20.49
CA GLY A 137 -9.19 2.02 20.27
C GLY A 137 -9.66 1.18 19.08
N PHE A 138 -10.98 1.03 19.00
CA PHE A 138 -11.64 0.25 17.96
C PHE A 138 -11.72 1.03 16.65
N ALA A 139 -11.50 0.34 15.54
CA ALA A 139 -11.85 0.77 14.20
C ALA A 139 -12.15 -0.43 13.30
N GLU A 140 -13.01 -0.22 12.32
CA GLU A 140 -13.21 -1.12 11.19
C GLU A 140 -12.82 -0.42 9.90
N ALA A 141 -12.29 -1.19 8.94
CA ALA A 141 -11.98 -0.68 7.61
C ALA A 141 -12.27 -1.73 6.55
N ARG A 142 -12.64 -1.26 5.34
CA ARG A 142 -12.61 -2.10 4.16
C ARG A 142 -11.16 -2.28 3.74
N ILE A 143 -10.67 -3.52 3.74
CA ILE A 143 -9.31 -3.87 3.32
C ILE A 143 -9.37 -4.74 2.07
N VAL A 144 -8.34 -4.61 1.22
CA VAL A 144 -8.17 -5.55 0.10
C VAL A 144 -7.97 -6.96 0.64
N SER A 145 -8.28 -7.99 -0.15
CA SER A 145 -8.10 -9.38 0.26
C SER A 145 -6.67 -9.66 0.76
N PHE A 146 -6.50 -10.72 1.53
CA PHE A 146 -5.17 -11.16 1.96
C PHE A 146 -4.21 -11.37 0.78
N ALA A 147 -4.70 -12.00 -0.29
CA ALA A 147 -3.93 -12.24 -1.51
C ALA A 147 -3.54 -10.94 -2.21
N ASP A 148 -4.47 -9.97 -2.37
CA ASP A 148 -4.16 -8.65 -2.93
C ASP A 148 -3.17 -7.87 -2.08
N LEU A 149 -3.36 -7.91 -0.76
CA LEU A 149 -2.52 -7.18 0.19
C LEU A 149 -1.07 -7.63 0.12
N TYR A 150 -0.84 -8.94 0.19
CA TYR A 150 0.51 -9.48 0.14
C TYR A 150 1.07 -9.60 -1.27
N GLY A 151 0.24 -9.80 -2.30
CA GLY A 151 0.64 -9.73 -3.70
C GLY A 151 1.26 -8.37 -4.03
N GLY A 152 0.57 -7.29 -3.65
CA GLY A 152 1.07 -5.92 -3.79
C GLY A 152 2.33 -5.65 -2.96
N THR A 153 2.41 -6.20 -1.73
CA THR A 153 3.58 -6.06 -0.85
C THR A 153 4.82 -6.77 -1.42
N LEU A 154 4.65 -7.97 -1.97
CA LEU A 154 5.75 -8.71 -2.63
C LEU A 154 6.28 -7.96 -3.84
N VAL A 155 5.40 -7.39 -4.69
CA VAL A 155 5.83 -6.55 -5.82
C VAL A 155 6.59 -5.32 -5.32
N ALA A 156 6.10 -4.64 -4.28
CA ALA A 156 6.80 -3.50 -3.68
C ALA A 156 8.16 -3.88 -3.08
N ALA A 157 8.26 -5.06 -2.45
CA ALA A 157 9.53 -5.58 -1.92
C ALA A 157 10.56 -5.86 -3.01
N LEU A 158 10.12 -6.40 -4.15
CA LEU A 158 10.98 -6.63 -5.32
C LEU A 158 11.43 -5.32 -5.96
N ASP A 159 10.52 -4.35 -6.04
CA ASP A 159 10.75 -3.08 -6.69
C ASP A 159 11.70 -2.17 -5.90
N ARG A 160 11.31 -1.75 -4.73
CA ARG A 160 12.04 -0.73 -3.96
C ARG A 160 12.95 -1.29 -2.87
N GLN A 161 12.88 -2.60 -2.59
CA GLN A 161 13.69 -3.31 -1.58
C GLN A 161 13.71 -2.59 -0.21
N HIS A 162 12.59 -1.96 0.15
CA HIS A 162 12.51 -1.22 1.40
C HIS A 162 12.46 -2.20 2.60
N PRO A 163 13.20 -1.98 3.69
CA PRO A 163 13.25 -2.90 4.82
C PRO A 163 11.90 -3.30 5.41
N ARG A 164 10.90 -2.40 5.39
CA ARG A 164 9.54 -2.69 5.87
C ARG A 164 8.81 -3.70 5.00
N ASP A 165 8.95 -3.59 3.67
CA ASP A 165 8.31 -4.51 2.73
C ASP A 165 8.96 -5.89 2.81
N LEU A 166 10.29 -5.94 2.95
CA LEU A 166 11.04 -7.18 3.17
C LEU A 166 10.68 -7.84 4.51
N PHE A 167 10.45 -7.05 5.56
CA PHE A 167 9.99 -7.55 6.85
C PHE A 167 8.60 -8.21 6.74
N ASP A 168 7.65 -7.54 6.09
CA ASP A 168 6.29 -8.05 5.91
C ASP A 168 6.30 -9.30 4.99
N ALA A 169 7.09 -9.30 3.90
CA ALA A 169 7.27 -10.45 3.03
C ALA A 169 7.90 -11.65 3.77
N ARG A 170 8.91 -11.41 4.60
CA ARG A 170 9.52 -12.47 5.42
C ARG A 170 8.51 -13.07 6.41
N ALA A 171 7.70 -12.23 7.05
CA ALA A 171 6.68 -12.67 7.99
C ALA A 171 5.62 -13.55 7.31
N LEU A 172 5.18 -13.16 6.10
CA LEU A 172 4.28 -13.96 5.27
C LEU A 172 4.88 -15.34 4.97
N LEU A 173 6.09 -15.37 4.43
CA LEU A 173 6.75 -16.64 4.02
C LEU A 173 7.00 -17.57 5.21
N ALA A 174 7.22 -17.03 6.41
CA ALA A 174 7.44 -17.82 7.61
C ALA A 174 6.13 -18.39 8.22
N ALA A 175 5.00 -17.71 8.04
CA ALA A 175 3.73 -18.07 8.66
C ALA A 175 2.80 -18.83 7.71
N GLU A 176 2.50 -18.29 6.53
CA GLU A 176 1.49 -18.84 5.62
C GLU A 176 2.10 -19.42 4.34
N GLY A 177 3.24 -18.90 3.89
CA GLY A 177 3.80 -19.26 2.60
C GLY A 177 3.07 -18.59 1.43
N ILE A 178 3.11 -19.21 0.26
CA ILE A 178 2.48 -18.73 -0.98
C ILE A 178 1.49 -19.77 -1.47
N ASP A 179 0.21 -19.46 -1.37
CA ASP A 179 -0.88 -20.24 -1.95
C ASP A 179 -1.21 -19.82 -3.39
N ASN A 180 -2.23 -20.41 -3.99
CA ASN A 180 -2.62 -20.13 -5.37
C ASN A 180 -3.21 -18.73 -5.55
N ASP A 181 -4.03 -18.27 -4.60
CA ASP A 181 -4.68 -16.96 -4.66
C ASP A 181 -3.64 -15.85 -4.56
N LEU A 182 -2.71 -15.98 -3.62
CA LEU A 182 -1.59 -15.05 -3.48
C LEU A 182 -0.71 -15.03 -4.73
N ARG A 183 -0.45 -16.21 -5.35
CA ARG A 183 0.32 -16.30 -6.59
C ARG A 183 -0.40 -15.58 -7.73
N GLU A 184 -1.71 -15.75 -7.86
CA GLU A 184 -2.53 -15.07 -8.86
C GLU A 184 -2.50 -13.56 -8.67
N ALA A 185 -2.79 -13.08 -7.47
CA ALA A 185 -2.72 -11.67 -7.15
C ALA A 185 -1.33 -11.08 -7.41
N PHE A 186 -0.28 -11.77 -6.97
CA PHE A 186 1.10 -11.34 -7.22
C PHE A 186 1.42 -11.19 -8.71
N LEU A 187 1.02 -12.16 -9.55
CA LEU A 187 1.24 -12.10 -10.99
C LEU A 187 0.49 -10.92 -11.63
N VAL A 188 -0.78 -10.70 -11.24
CA VAL A 188 -1.56 -9.56 -11.73
C VAL A 188 -0.89 -8.23 -11.35
N TYR A 189 -0.49 -8.06 -10.11
CA TYR A 189 0.22 -6.85 -9.68
C TYR A 189 1.57 -6.69 -10.36
N LEU A 190 2.31 -7.78 -10.58
CA LEU A 190 3.61 -7.77 -11.24
C LEU A 190 3.51 -7.30 -12.69
N ILE A 191 2.57 -7.86 -13.48
CA ILE A 191 2.39 -7.46 -14.89
C ILE A 191 1.73 -6.08 -15.04
N SER A 192 0.98 -5.64 -14.03
CA SER A 192 0.34 -4.32 -14.01
C SER A 192 1.28 -3.20 -13.54
N HIS A 193 2.46 -3.56 -13.08
CA HIS A 193 3.45 -2.60 -12.58
C HIS A 193 4.10 -1.86 -13.75
N ASP A 194 4.20 -0.52 -13.65
CA ASP A 194 4.85 0.29 -14.68
C ASP A 194 6.38 0.24 -14.54
N TYR A 195 7.01 -0.67 -15.25
CA TYR A 195 8.48 -0.82 -15.29
C TYR A 195 9.22 0.32 -16.01
N ARG A 196 8.51 1.35 -16.48
CA ARG A 196 9.12 2.45 -17.26
C ARG A 196 9.75 3.55 -16.41
N SER A 197 9.61 3.50 -15.10
CA SER A 197 10.31 4.46 -14.23
C SER A 197 11.81 4.18 -14.19
N PRO A 198 12.69 5.20 -14.42
CA PRO A 198 14.14 5.01 -14.39
C PRO A 198 14.62 4.71 -12.96
N GLY A 199 14.74 3.49 -12.62
CA GLY A 199 15.14 3.02 -11.29
C GLY A 199 14.83 1.54 -11.11
N TYR A 200 13.94 1.02 -11.95
CA TYR A 200 13.43 -0.33 -11.86
C TYR A 200 14.40 -1.34 -12.47
N TRP A 201 14.64 -2.35 -11.69
CA TRP A 201 15.39 -3.55 -12.01
C TRP A 201 16.78 -3.28 -12.61
N ARG A 202 17.67 -2.65 -11.86
CA ARG A 202 19.09 -2.95 -12.03
C ARG A 202 19.32 -4.29 -11.33
N PRO A 203 19.60 -5.36 -12.07
CA PRO A 203 20.09 -6.58 -11.43
C PRO A 203 21.24 -6.18 -10.53
N ALA A 204 21.25 -6.67 -9.30
CA ALA A 204 22.27 -6.35 -8.31
C ALA A 204 23.66 -6.67 -8.85
N ARG A 205 24.30 -5.70 -9.53
CA ARG A 205 25.70 -5.77 -9.98
C ARG A 205 26.69 -5.75 -8.83
N ARG A 206 26.22 -5.83 -7.58
CA ARG A 206 27.10 -5.69 -6.40
C ARG A 206 27.47 -6.98 -5.71
N TYR A 207 27.07 -8.14 -6.21
CA TYR A 207 27.47 -9.42 -5.64
C TYR A 207 27.85 -10.45 -6.71
N LEU A 208 28.72 -10.08 -7.63
CA LEU A 208 29.57 -11.04 -8.30
C LEU A 208 31.00 -10.78 -7.80
N PRO A 209 31.61 -11.68 -7.03
CA PRO A 209 33.02 -11.60 -6.78
C PRO A 209 33.72 -11.67 -8.14
N SER A 210 34.71 -10.81 -8.33
CA SER A 210 35.59 -10.81 -9.50
C SER A 210 36.41 -12.12 -9.50
N SER A 211 35.86 -13.18 -10.04
CA SER A 211 36.58 -14.37 -10.42
C SER A 211 36.25 -14.68 -11.88
N SER A 212 37.20 -14.34 -12.72
CA SER A 212 37.32 -14.81 -14.07
C SER A 212 37.16 -16.33 -14.14
N ARG A 213 36.01 -16.81 -14.61
CA ARG A 213 35.92 -18.12 -15.28
C ARG A 213 34.85 -18.10 -16.37
N ALA A 214 35.24 -18.57 -17.51
CA ALA A 214 34.58 -18.59 -18.80
C ALA A 214 33.12 -19.08 -18.74
N CYS A 215 32.27 -18.37 -19.48
CA CYS A 215 30.91 -18.76 -19.84
C CYS A 215 30.99 -20.06 -20.69
N PRO A 216 30.28 -21.15 -20.36
CA PRO A 216 30.13 -22.28 -21.25
C PRO A 216 29.30 -21.86 -22.48
N LYS A 217 29.86 -22.05 -23.65
CA LYS A 217 29.16 -21.92 -24.94
C LYS A 217 28.14 -23.04 -25.06
N HIS A 218 26.90 -22.85 -24.70
CA HIS A 218 25.75 -23.63 -25.19
C HIS A 218 24.47 -23.09 -24.54
N ILE A 219 23.96 -21.98 -25.03
CA ILE A 219 22.53 -21.69 -25.18
C ILE A 219 22.46 -20.67 -26.32
N GLY A 220 22.40 -21.22 -27.53
CA GLY A 220 22.10 -20.47 -28.73
C GLY A 220 20.58 -20.30 -28.88
N HIS A 221 20.22 -19.16 -29.48
CA HIS A 221 18.92 -18.85 -30.06
C HIS A 221 17.75 -18.63 -29.07
N PHE A 222 17.62 -17.41 -28.63
CA PHE A 222 16.31 -16.70 -28.57
C PHE A 222 16.57 -15.23 -28.19
N CYS A 223 17.08 -14.45 -29.15
CA CYS A 223 16.92 -13.00 -29.16
C CYS A 223 17.42 -12.48 -30.50
N CYS A 224 16.54 -11.94 -31.22
CA CYS A 224 16.64 -10.96 -32.29
C CYS A 224 15.64 -11.28 -33.40
N HIS A 225 14.52 -10.58 -33.37
CA HIS A 225 13.93 -9.99 -34.57
C HIS A 225 12.82 -9.06 -34.14
N SER A 226 13.09 -7.78 -34.20
CA SER A 226 12.12 -6.79 -34.63
C SER A 226 12.86 -5.53 -35.01
N SER A 227 13.07 -5.41 -36.31
CA SER A 227 13.31 -4.15 -37.00
C SER A 227 12.18 -4.04 -38.00
N ALA A 228 11.38 -3.00 -37.91
CA ALA A 228 10.76 -2.17 -38.93
C ALA A 228 9.64 -1.34 -38.28
#